data_4e4ef312a60deea621b92a22de3fee63
#
_entry.id   4e4ef312a60deea621b92a22de3fee63
#
_cell.length_a   1.000
_cell.length_b   1.000
_cell.length_c   1.000
_cell.angle_alpha   90.00
_cell.angle_beta   90.00
_cell.angle_gamma   90.00
#
_symmetry.space_group_name_H-M   'P 1'
#
loop_
_entity.id
_entity.type
_entity.pdbx_description
1 polymer ?
#
loop_
_entity_poly.entity_id
_entity_poly.type
_entity_poly.pdbx_seq_one_letter_code
_entity_poly.pdbx_strand_id
1 'polypeptide(L)'
;MQNEENIKSEIDQKQGIVYNTRMKKYKIVADTNFFVTALRSQFGASYKLFSLIDKDIYQLNLSVPLALEYEAVAKRMIGEIALSEKEVDDILDFVISNSNHWQIYYLWRPQLKDPGDDMVLELAVTANCNYIITYNVKDFKGIENFGIKAITPKGFLEMAGKL
;
A
#
# COMPACT_ATOMS: atom_id res chain seq x y z
N MET A 1 -15.68 34.50 -9.12
CA MET A 1 -15.11 33.18 -8.81
C MET A 1 -16.17 32.15 -8.42
N GLN A 2 -16.99 32.36 -7.40
CA GLN A 2 -18.03 31.40 -6.99
C GLN A 2 -19.12 31.16 -8.06
N ASN A 3 -19.44 32.13 -8.92
CA ASN A 3 -20.40 31.97 -10.00
C ASN A 3 -19.87 31.16 -11.19
N GLU A 4 -18.57 31.18 -11.46
CA GLU A 4 -17.98 30.41 -12.57
C GLU A 4 -17.87 28.93 -12.26
N GLU A 5 -17.58 28.60 -11.00
CA GLU A 5 -17.56 27.19 -10.55
C GLU A 5 -18.96 26.57 -10.54
N ASN A 6 -19.99 27.35 -10.14
CA ASN A 6 -21.36 26.88 -10.17
C ASN A 6 -21.89 26.70 -11.61
N ILE A 7 -21.55 27.61 -12.54
CA ILE A 7 -21.93 27.50 -13.94
C ILE A 7 -21.24 26.29 -14.59
N LYS A 8 -19.97 26.06 -14.25
CA LYS A 8 -19.22 24.90 -14.75
C LYS A 8 -19.82 23.58 -14.25
N SER A 9 -20.22 23.50 -12.97
CA SER A 9 -20.84 22.30 -12.40
C SER A 9 -22.23 22.03 -13.02
N GLU A 10 -23.01 23.07 -13.37
CA GLU A 10 -24.31 22.92 -14.04
C GLU A 10 -24.18 22.48 -15.51
N ILE A 11 -23.19 22.99 -16.23
CA ILE A 11 -22.91 22.59 -17.62
C ILE A 11 -22.43 21.14 -17.67
N ASP A 12 -21.57 20.73 -16.73
CA ASP A 12 -21.03 19.38 -16.64
C ASP A 12 -22.10 18.33 -16.29
N GLN A 13 -23.08 18.68 -15.44
CA GLN A 13 -24.24 17.82 -15.16
C GLN A 13 -25.16 17.63 -16.38
N LYS A 14 -25.35 18.67 -17.22
CA LYS A 14 -26.17 18.59 -18.43
C LYS A 14 -25.51 17.76 -19.56
N GLN A 15 -24.19 17.62 -19.56
CA GLN A 15 -23.45 16.84 -20.57
C GLN A 15 -23.17 15.41 -20.15
N GLY A 16 -23.60 14.97 -18.96
CA GLY A 16 -23.35 13.62 -18.45
C GLY A 16 -21.87 13.34 -18.16
N ILE A 17 -21.04 14.38 -18.10
CA ILE A 17 -19.64 14.26 -17.74
C ILE A 17 -19.55 14.25 -16.21
N VAL A 18 -19.54 13.07 -15.64
CA VAL A 18 -19.24 12.91 -14.21
C VAL A 18 -17.73 13.12 -14.03
N TYR A 19 -17.33 14.34 -13.67
CA TYR A 19 -16.00 14.51 -13.09
C TYR A 19 -15.99 13.79 -11.75
N ASN A 20 -15.49 12.56 -11.79
CA ASN A 20 -15.16 11.85 -10.58
C ASN A 20 -14.03 12.65 -9.91
N THR A 21 -14.36 13.57 -9.01
CA THR A 21 -13.42 14.18 -8.07
C THR A 21 -12.99 13.08 -7.12
N ARG A 22 -12.26 12.09 -7.68
CA ARG A 22 -11.60 11.06 -6.90
C ARG A 22 -10.66 11.78 -5.95
N MET A 23 -10.99 11.75 -4.68
CA MET A 23 -10.05 12.14 -3.64
C MET A 23 -8.74 11.44 -3.96
N LYS A 24 -7.65 12.22 -3.94
CA LYS A 24 -6.32 11.74 -4.32
C LYS A 24 -5.97 10.59 -3.38
N LYS A 25 -6.05 9.35 -3.86
CA LYS A 25 -5.66 8.19 -3.08
C LYS A 25 -4.18 8.29 -2.74
N TYR A 26 -3.83 7.97 -1.51
CA TYR A 26 -2.44 7.78 -1.14
C TYR A 26 -1.88 6.57 -1.89
N LYS A 27 -0.73 6.73 -2.52
CA LYS A 27 0.00 5.61 -3.12
C LYS A 27 0.96 5.05 -2.08
N ILE A 28 0.85 3.77 -1.81
CA ILE A 28 1.65 3.10 -0.79
C ILE A 28 2.28 1.81 -1.31
N VAL A 29 3.39 1.44 -0.70
CA VAL A 29 3.93 0.08 -0.68
C VAL A 29 3.89 -0.40 0.76
N ALA A 30 3.55 -1.64 0.98
CA ALA A 30 3.56 -2.27 2.30
C ALA A 30 4.74 -3.24 2.39
N ASP A 31 5.55 -3.07 3.42
CA ASP A 31 6.63 -3.99 3.75
C ASP A 31 6.09 -5.34 4.23
N THR A 32 6.85 -6.40 4.06
CA THR A 32 6.46 -7.77 4.41
C THR A 32 6.06 -7.91 5.88
N ASN A 33 6.71 -7.19 6.79
CA ASN A 33 6.33 -7.24 8.22
C ASN A 33 4.93 -6.72 8.52
N PHE A 34 4.44 -5.75 7.74
CA PHE A 34 3.04 -5.30 7.79
C PHE A 34 2.09 -6.43 7.39
N PHE A 35 2.36 -7.09 6.26
CA PHE A 35 1.55 -8.18 5.75
C PHE A 35 1.46 -9.35 6.74
N VAL A 36 2.59 -9.79 7.24
CA VAL A 36 2.70 -10.84 8.27
C VAL A 36 1.88 -10.48 9.52
N THR A 37 1.98 -9.24 10.00
CA THR A 37 1.25 -8.80 11.19
C THR A 37 -0.26 -8.77 10.95
N ALA A 38 -0.69 -8.41 9.75
CA ALA A 38 -2.12 -8.46 9.38
C ALA A 38 -2.67 -9.89 9.40
N LEU A 39 -1.88 -10.89 8.96
CA LEU A 39 -2.27 -12.29 9.00
C LEU A 39 -2.33 -12.86 10.43
N ARG A 40 -1.47 -12.37 11.34
CA ARG A 40 -1.40 -12.88 12.73
C ARG A 40 -2.53 -12.40 13.61
N SER A 41 -3.10 -11.24 13.36
CA SER A 41 -4.10 -10.64 14.26
C SER A 41 -5.10 -9.77 13.50
N GLN A 42 -6.37 -10.14 13.60
CA GLN A 42 -7.49 -9.36 13.06
C GLN A 42 -7.90 -8.16 13.93
N PHE A 43 -7.26 -7.93 15.07
CA PHE A 43 -7.56 -6.82 15.97
C PHE A 43 -6.56 -5.65 15.86
N GLY A 44 -5.48 -5.82 15.08
CA GLY A 44 -4.41 -4.85 14.98
C GLY A 44 -4.61 -3.80 13.87
N ALA A 45 -3.80 -2.75 13.93
CA ALA A 45 -3.79 -1.68 12.93
C ALA A 45 -3.45 -2.20 11.51
N SER A 46 -2.59 -3.21 11.39
CA SER A 46 -2.28 -3.84 10.11
C SER A 46 -3.50 -4.48 9.47
N TYR A 47 -4.27 -5.25 10.24
CA TYR A 47 -5.49 -5.87 9.72
C TYR A 47 -6.54 -4.82 9.33
N LYS A 48 -6.72 -3.80 10.17
CA LYS A 48 -7.64 -2.69 9.87
C LYS A 48 -7.24 -1.98 8.59
N LEU A 49 -5.95 -1.64 8.42
CA LEU A 49 -5.47 -1.02 7.19
C LEU A 49 -5.66 -1.96 5.99
N PHE A 50 -5.34 -3.24 6.14
CA PHE A 50 -5.52 -4.26 5.12
C PHE A 50 -6.98 -4.38 4.66
N SER A 51 -7.94 -4.35 5.59
CA SER A 51 -9.38 -4.42 5.29
C SER A 51 -9.92 -3.22 4.50
N LEU A 52 -9.10 -2.17 4.33
CA LEU A 52 -9.44 -0.96 3.58
C LEU A 52 -8.85 -0.93 2.15
N ILE A 53 -8.24 -2.02 1.69
CA ILE A 53 -7.54 -2.09 0.39
C ILE A 53 -8.46 -1.77 -0.80
N ASP A 54 -9.75 -2.12 -0.70
CA ASP A 54 -10.77 -1.91 -1.72
C ASP A 54 -11.66 -0.66 -1.48
N LYS A 55 -11.33 0.19 -0.48
CA LYS A 55 -12.18 1.31 -0.01
C LYS A 55 -11.78 2.69 -0.53
N ASP A 56 -10.99 2.77 -1.59
CA ASP A 56 -10.57 4.04 -2.21
C ASP A 56 -9.75 5.01 -1.33
N ILE A 57 -9.22 4.55 -0.20
CA ILE A 57 -8.42 5.36 0.73
C ILE A 57 -6.98 5.44 0.27
N TYR A 58 -6.43 4.31 -0.18
CA TYR A 58 -5.10 4.21 -0.70
C TYR A 58 -5.05 3.25 -1.89
N GLN A 59 -3.97 3.35 -2.64
CA GLN A 59 -3.62 2.47 -3.73
C GLN A 59 -2.38 1.68 -3.32
N LEU A 60 -2.55 0.38 -3.13
CA LEU A 60 -1.43 -0.52 -2.89
C LEU A 60 -0.69 -0.79 -4.19
N ASN A 61 0.63 -0.73 -4.14
CA ASN A 61 1.51 -1.02 -5.26
C ASN A 61 2.33 -2.26 -4.96
N LEU A 62 2.46 -3.12 -5.93
CA LEU A 62 3.08 -4.44 -5.80
C LEU A 62 4.00 -4.72 -6.98
N SER A 63 5.10 -5.41 -6.72
CA SER A 63 5.97 -6.00 -7.72
C SER A 63 5.97 -7.51 -7.61
N VAL A 64 6.37 -8.23 -8.65
CA VAL A 64 6.46 -9.69 -8.60
C VAL A 64 7.38 -10.18 -7.47
N PRO A 65 8.60 -9.62 -7.27
CA PRO A 65 9.44 -10.03 -6.14
C PRO A 65 8.78 -9.84 -4.78
N LEU A 66 8.08 -8.73 -4.54
CA LEU A 66 7.40 -8.48 -3.27
C LEU A 66 6.19 -9.42 -3.08
N ALA A 67 5.43 -9.71 -4.13
CA ALA A 67 4.33 -10.66 -4.08
C ALA A 67 4.82 -12.08 -3.72
N LEU A 68 5.94 -12.51 -4.31
CA LEU A 68 6.57 -13.80 -4.01
C LEU A 68 7.10 -13.84 -2.56
N GLU A 69 7.60 -12.73 -2.04
CA GLU A 69 8.02 -12.65 -0.64
C GLU A 69 6.82 -12.75 0.30
N TYR A 70 5.71 -12.07 0.02
CA TYR A 70 4.46 -12.22 0.78
C TYR A 70 4.00 -13.68 0.81
N GLU A 71 3.96 -14.35 -0.34
CA GLU A 71 3.59 -15.75 -0.45
C GLU A 71 4.52 -16.65 0.37
N ALA A 72 5.83 -16.49 0.20
CA ALA A 72 6.83 -17.32 0.88
C ALA A 72 6.74 -17.19 2.41
N VAL A 73 6.53 -15.98 2.91
CA VAL A 73 6.42 -15.73 4.36
C VAL A 73 5.08 -16.24 4.89
N ALA A 74 3.97 -15.98 4.19
CA ALA A 74 2.65 -16.46 4.61
C ALA A 74 2.57 -17.98 4.68
N LYS A 75 3.11 -18.68 3.68
CA LYS A 75 3.15 -20.15 3.66
C LYS A 75 4.01 -20.75 4.77
N ARG A 76 5.11 -20.11 5.15
CA ARG A 76 5.91 -20.53 6.30
C ARG A 76 5.19 -20.41 7.64
N MET A 77 4.19 -19.53 7.72
CA MET A 77 3.41 -19.31 8.94
C MET A 77 2.22 -20.27 9.10
N ILE A 78 1.90 -21.06 8.08
CA ILE A 78 0.83 -22.05 8.14
C ILE A 78 1.14 -23.05 9.28
N GLY A 79 0.16 -23.22 10.18
CA GLY A 79 0.34 -23.97 11.43
C GLY A 79 0.68 -23.13 12.66
N GLU A 80 1.19 -21.91 12.48
CA GLU A 80 1.41 -20.92 13.55
C GLU A 80 0.28 -19.89 13.64
N ILE A 81 -0.43 -19.67 12.54
CA ILE A 81 -1.57 -18.76 12.44
C ILE A 81 -2.87 -19.56 12.31
N ALA A 82 -3.99 -18.94 12.67
CA ALA A 82 -5.33 -19.54 12.59
C ALA A 82 -5.92 -19.54 11.17
N LEU A 83 -5.08 -19.65 10.13
CA LEU A 83 -5.47 -19.69 8.72
C LEU A 83 -4.99 -20.98 8.07
N SER A 84 -5.85 -21.58 7.26
CA SER A 84 -5.50 -22.69 6.37
C SER A 84 -4.72 -22.19 5.15
N GLU A 85 -4.06 -23.11 4.44
CA GLU A 85 -3.35 -22.81 3.19
C GLU A 85 -4.28 -22.16 2.17
N LYS A 86 -5.50 -22.66 2.02
CA LYS A 86 -6.50 -22.10 1.11
C LYS A 86 -6.86 -20.66 1.48
N GLU A 87 -7.05 -20.35 2.76
CA GLU A 87 -7.35 -19.00 3.20
C GLU A 87 -6.18 -18.04 2.94
N VAL A 88 -4.94 -18.51 3.10
CA VAL A 88 -3.74 -17.74 2.74
C VAL A 88 -3.71 -17.45 1.24
N ASP A 89 -3.97 -18.43 0.40
CA ASP A 89 -4.03 -18.25 -1.06
C ASP A 89 -5.15 -17.28 -1.46
N ASP A 90 -6.35 -17.40 -0.87
CA ASP A 90 -7.47 -16.48 -1.11
C ASP A 90 -7.13 -15.03 -0.70
N ILE A 91 -6.39 -14.84 0.39
CA ILE A 91 -5.90 -13.51 0.82
C ILE A 91 -4.86 -12.95 -0.15
N LEU A 92 -3.91 -13.76 -0.59
CA LEU A 92 -2.90 -13.34 -1.57
C LEU A 92 -3.55 -12.93 -2.88
N ASP A 93 -4.49 -13.71 -3.39
CA ASP A 93 -5.26 -13.40 -4.60
C ASP A 93 -6.02 -12.08 -4.45
N PHE A 94 -6.63 -11.85 -3.30
CA PHE A 94 -7.32 -10.60 -2.99
C PHE A 94 -6.36 -9.40 -3.00
N VAL A 95 -5.18 -9.52 -2.37
CA VAL A 95 -4.15 -8.46 -2.35
C VAL A 95 -3.65 -8.17 -3.76
N ILE A 96 -3.29 -9.20 -4.51
CA ILE A 96 -2.77 -9.06 -5.88
C ILE A 96 -3.82 -8.40 -6.78
N SER A 97 -5.08 -8.85 -6.71
CA SER A 97 -6.17 -8.32 -7.54
C SER A 97 -6.52 -6.86 -7.24
N ASN A 98 -6.26 -6.39 -6.01
CA ASN A 98 -6.55 -5.01 -5.58
C ASN A 98 -5.31 -4.10 -5.57
N SER A 99 -4.18 -4.59 -6.10
CA SER A 99 -2.93 -3.83 -6.18
C SER A 99 -2.64 -3.36 -7.60
N ASN A 100 -1.90 -2.26 -7.73
CA ASN A 100 -1.26 -1.89 -8.98
C ASN A 100 0.06 -2.65 -9.11
N HIS A 101 0.27 -3.25 -10.28
CA HIS A 101 1.44 -4.07 -10.55
C HIS A 101 2.50 -3.26 -11.30
N TRP A 102 3.74 -3.37 -10.81
CA TRP A 102 4.89 -2.67 -11.34
C TRP A 102 6.03 -3.61 -11.68
N GLN A 103 6.67 -3.33 -12.81
CA GLN A 103 7.93 -3.97 -13.16
C GLN A 103 9.08 -3.03 -12.85
N ILE A 104 10.10 -3.54 -12.13
CA ILE A 104 11.25 -2.76 -11.72
C ILE A 104 12.36 -2.96 -12.71
N TYR A 105 12.80 -1.88 -13.36
CA TYR A 105 13.87 -1.89 -14.35
C TYR A 105 15.21 -1.43 -13.81
N TYR A 106 15.22 -0.64 -12.72
CA TYR A 106 16.40 -0.08 -12.11
C TYR A 106 16.53 -0.52 -10.67
N LEU A 107 17.71 -1.00 -10.32
CA LEU A 107 18.05 -1.38 -8.96
C LEU A 107 18.92 -0.29 -8.34
N TRP A 108 18.46 0.29 -7.22
CA TRP A 108 19.12 1.38 -6.49
C TRP A 108 20.06 0.85 -5.39
N ARG A 109 20.50 -0.39 -5.49
CA ARG A 109 21.24 -1.10 -4.43
C ARG A 109 22.73 -0.77 -4.39
N PRO A 110 23.33 -0.66 -3.20
CA PRO A 110 22.64 -0.60 -1.91
C PRO A 110 22.30 0.86 -1.56
N GLN A 111 21.05 1.12 -1.17
CA GLN A 111 20.61 2.39 -0.58
C GLN A 111 20.34 2.22 0.92
N LEU A 112 19.79 1.08 1.29
CA LEU A 112 19.47 0.68 2.66
C LEU A 112 20.40 -0.44 3.13
N LYS A 113 20.32 -0.78 4.42
CA LYS A 113 21.17 -1.81 5.00
C LYS A 113 20.76 -3.22 4.58
N ASP A 114 19.46 -3.43 4.43
CA ASP A 114 18.90 -4.73 4.06
C ASP A 114 18.47 -4.73 2.59
N PRO A 115 18.87 -5.74 1.80
CA PRO A 115 18.44 -5.86 0.40
C PRO A 115 16.91 -6.03 0.22
N GLY A 116 16.23 -6.59 1.23
CA GLY A 116 14.75 -6.68 1.22
C GLY A 116 14.11 -5.30 1.32
N ASP A 117 14.66 -4.43 2.15
CA ASP A 117 14.20 -3.04 2.28
C ASP A 117 14.48 -2.24 1.00
N ASP A 118 15.63 -2.49 0.33
CA ASP A 118 15.93 -1.91 -0.98
C ASP A 118 14.87 -2.28 -2.02
N MET A 119 14.40 -3.51 -2.05
CA MET A 119 13.34 -3.96 -2.95
C MET A 119 12.03 -3.18 -2.73
N VAL A 120 11.66 -2.94 -1.48
CA VAL A 120 10.49 -2.14 -1.11
C VAL A 120 10.65 -0.69 -1.54
N LEU A 121 11.84 -0.10 -1.33
CA LEU A 121 12.16 1.26 -1.74
C LEU A 121 12.13 1.41 -3.27
N GLU A 122 12.73 0.49 -4.01
CA GLU A 122 12.75 0.50 -5.48
C GLU A 122 11.34 0.52 -6.05
N LEU A 123 10.44 -0.30 -5.49
CA LEU A 123 9.03 -0.30 -5.88
C LEU A 123 8.36 1.03 -5.54
N ALA A 124 8.59 1.57 -4.35
CA ALA A 124 7.98 2.83 -3.92
C ALA A 124 8.42 4.01 -4.80
N VAL A 125 9.68 4.04 -5.22
CA VAL A 125 10.21 5.05 -6.16
C VAL A 125 9.58 4.86 -7.54
N THR A 126 9.57 3.65 -8.07
CA THR A 126 9.03 3.35 -9.41
C THR A 126 7.53 3.68 -9.50
N ALA A 127 6.76 3.37 -8.48
CA ALA A 127 5.33 3.63 -8.41
C ALA A 127 4.99 5.08 -7.99
N ASN A 128 6.00 5.91 -7.71
CA ASN A 128 5.84 7.27 -7.21
C ASN A 128 4.93 7.30 -5.96
N CYS A 129 5.26 6.49 -4.97
CA CYS A 129 4.50 6.34 -3.75
C CYS A 129 4.70 7.51 -2.78
N ASN A 130 3.68 7.75 -1.95
CA ASN A 130 3.73 8.70 -0.85
C ASN A 130 4.36 8.07 0.39
N TYR A 131 4.03 6.81 0.65
CA TYR A 131 4.40 6.12 1.89
C TYR A 131 4.87 4.69 1.66
N ILE A 132 5.81 4.27 2.52
CA ILE A 132 6.11 2.87 2.80
C ILE A 132 5.50 2.53 4.15
N ILE A 133 4.62 1.55 4.20
CA ILE A 133 3.98 1.08 5.43
C ILE A 133 4.85 -0.01 6.04
N THR A 134 5.41 0.24 7.20
CA THR A 134 6.33 -0.66 7.88
C THR A 134 6.31 -0.45 9.39
N TYR A 135 6.62 -1.50 10.16
CA TYR A 135 6.91 -1.37 11.59
C TYR A 135 8.35 -0.95 11.87
N ASN A 136 9.25 -1.16 10.90
CA ASN A 136 10.70 -0.88 11.01
C ASN A 136 11.06 0.47 10.38
N VAL A 137 10.37 1.53 10.75
CA VAL A 137 10.51 2.88 10.14
C VAL A 137 11.98 3.35 10.10
N LYS A 138 12.79 3.00 11.12
CA LYS A 138 14.21 3.40 11.19
C LYS A 138 15.11 2.74 10.13
N ASP A 139 14.69 1.59 9.60
CA ASP A 139 15.47 0.89 8.57
C ASP A 139 15.34 1.59 7.20
N PHE A 140 14.31 2.42 7.06
CA PHE A 140 14.06 3.28 5.90
C PHE A 140 14.55 4.73 6.06
N LYS A 141 15.51 4.99 6.95
CA LYS A 141 16.06 6.34 7.13
C LYS A 141 16.78 6.80 5.86
N GLY A 142 16.48 8.03 5.42
CA GLY A 142 17.11 8.64 4.24
C GLY A 142 16.25 8.55 2.98
N ILE A 143 15.12 7.84 3.00
CA ILE A 143 14.22 7.73 1.85
C ILE A 143 13.45 9.03 1.57
N GLU A 144 13.47 9.98 2.50
CA GLU A 144 12.85 11.29 2.36
C GLU A 144 13.41 12.06 1.15
N ASN A 145 14.66 11.77 0.77
CA ASN A 145 15.30 12.32 -0.44
C ASN A 145 14.57 11.91 -1.74
N PHE A 146 13.80 10.82 -1.71
CA PHE A 146 12.95 10.39 -2.82
C PHE A 146 11.51 10.94 -2.72
N GLY A 147 11.22 11.78 -1.73
CA GLY A 147 9.87 12.30 -1.47
C GLY A 147 8.92 11.27 -0.84
N ILE A 148 9.46 10.17 -0.29
CA ILE A 148 8.72 9.06 0.30
C ILE A 148 8.91 9.09 1.82
N LYS A 149 7.87 8.73 2.57
CA LYS A 149 7.94 8.59 4.04
C LYS A 149 7.63 7.17 4.48
N ALA A 150 8.43 6.64 5.39
CA ALA A 150 8.09 5.41 6.10
C ALA A 150 7.17 5.74 7.28
N ILE A 151 6.10 4.97 7.44
CA ILE A 151 5.08 5.19 8.47
C ILE A 151 4.53 3.86 8.96
N THR A 152 4.17 3.79 10.25
CA THR A 152 3.53 2.60 10.79
C THR A 152 2.07 2.49 10.32
N PRO A 153 1.48 1.28 10.30
CA PRO A 153 0.06 1.10 9.96
C PRO A 153 -0.86 1.99 10.81
N LYS A 154 -0.59 2.06 12.11
CA LYS A 154 -1.35 2.94 13.02
C LYS A 154 -1.21 4.41 12.62
N GLY A 155 0.00 4.89 12.43
CA GLY A 155 0.27 6.28 12.05
C GLY A 155 -0.39 6.65 10.71
N PHE A 156 -0.40 5.72 9.75
CA PHE A 156 -1.11 5.93 8.48
C PHE A 156 -2.63 6.04 8.67
N LEU A 157 -3.24 5.17 9.47
CA LEU A 157 -4.68 5.22 9.77
C LEU A 157 -5.07 6.51 10.49
N GLU A 158 -4.27 6.97 11.45
CA GLU A 158 -4.47 8.25 12.15
C GLU A 158 -4.42 9.43 11.16
N MET A 159 -3.38 9.48 10.32
CA MET A 159 -3.22 10.52 9.30
C MET A 159 -4.38 10.52 8.29
N ALA A 160 -4.86 9.34 7.90
CA ALA A 160 -5.98 9.20 6.95
C ALA A 160 -7.37 9.38 7.61
N GLY A 161 -7.44 9.64 8.93
CA GLY A 161 -8.69 9.80 9.67
C GLY A 161 -9.53 8.52 9.74
N LYS A 162 -8.87 7.36 9.86
CA LYS A 162 -9.48 6.02 9.84
C LYS A 162 -9.24 5.20 11.12
N LEU A 163 -8.62 5.78 12.12
CA LEU A 163 -8.43 5.13 13.43
C LEU A 163 -9.59 5.42 14.39
#